data_fc34a889cb628ff5698c95c9a18e776c
#
_entry.id   fc34a889cb628ff5698c95c9a18e776c
#
_cell.length_a   1.000
_cell.length_b   1.000
_cell.length_c   1.000
_cell.angle_alpha   90.00
_cell.angle_beta   90.00
_cell.angle_gamma   90.00
#
_symmetry.space_group_name_H-M   'P 1'
#
loop_
_entity.id
_entity.type
_entity.pdbx_description
1 polymer ?
#
loop_
_entity_poly.entity_id
_entity_poly.type
_entity_poly.pdbx_seq_one_letter_code
_entity_poly.pdbx_strand_id
1 'polypeptide(L)'
;MAPRSLDSTSPSAERWARAAIGSPLPLNLFVTVDEAAAVCSQIVLIFRDHGARELRTKARLAFLVEAWGVEKFRKELERRVDRPLASAGIDQRTPKHTDHVGVLRQKQAGLNYVGLTVPVGRMTSEQMLQVADMAENYGNGQIRLTVGQNLIIPNVPDRMIGELTSEPVLQELRYDPSEVMRGLVSCTGMDYRHFALIETKGWALKTARALEAQARQDPGAAHALVRLSGGLRQPHSRDIGLLGKNIKVNGEIIEAVDVFAGGATGCEANVR
;
A
#
# COMPACT_ATOMS: atom_id res chain seq x y z
N MET A 1 37.99 -20.02 -15.53
CA MET A 1 37.89 -19.14 -14.33
C MET A 1 36.42 -19.03 -14.00
N ALA A 2 35.94 -19.76 -12.98
CA ALA A 2 34.55 -19.82 -12.62
C ALA A 2 34.11 -18.47 -11.96
N PRO A 3 32.89 -17.99 -12.21
CA PRO A 3 32.41 -16.78 -11.57
C PRO A 3 32.21 -17.05 -10.07
N ARG A 4 32.85 -16.25 -9.22
CA ARG A 4 32.63 -16.28 -7.78
C ARG A 4 31.16 -15.96 -7.49
N SER A 5 30.48 -16.85 -6.80
CA SER A 5 29.18 -16.64 -6.21
C SER A 5 29.22 -15.39 -5.31
N LEU A 6 28.52 -14.34 -5.69
CA LEU A 6 28.29 -13.17 -4.86
C LEU A 6 27.38 -13.58 -3.70
N ASP A 7 27.95 -13.59 -2.51
CA ASP A 7 27.21 -13.82 -1.25
C ASP A 7 26.25 -12.64 -1.06
N SER A 8 25.00 -12.86 -1.39
CA SER A 8 23.92 -11.84 -1.40
C SER A 8 23.31 -11.58 -0.03
N THR A 9 23.90 -12.10 1.03
CA THR A 9 23.41 -11.93 2.39
C THR A 9 24.11 -10.80 3.10
N SER A 10 23.75 -9.56 2.78
CA SER A 10 23.95 -8.48 3.74
C SER A 10 22.89 -8.60 4.84
N PRO A 11 23.26 -8.96 6.09
CA PRO A 11 22.30 -9.18 7.19
C PRO A 11 21.49 -7.94 7.56
N SER A 12 21.87 -6.78 7.04
CA SER A 12 21.24 -5.49 7.33
C SER A 12 19.92 -5.26 6.58
N ALA A 13 19.83 -5.59 5.29
CA ALA A 13 18.64 -5.32 4.50
C ALA A 13 17.49 -6.29 4.83
N GLU A 14 17.80 -7.59 5.00
CA GLU A 14 16.81 -8.57 5.48
C GLU A 14 16.29 -8.27 6.88
N ARG A 15 17.15 -7.77 7.76
CA ARG A 15 16.80 -7.40 9.13
C ARG A 15 15.89 -6.17 9.17
N TRP A 16 16.06 -5.20 8.26
CA TRP A 16 15.17 -4.05 8.11
C TRP A 16 13.80 -4.45 7.55
N ALA A 17 13.75 -5.36 6.61
CA ALA A 17 12.50 -5.86 6.04
C ALA A 17 11.70 -6.66 7.08
N ARG A 18 12.33 -7.58 7.81
CA ARG A 18 11.68 -8.35 8.89
C ARG A 18 11.25 -7.48 10.06
N ALA A 19 12.01 -6.45 10.43
CA ALA A 19 11.64 -5.52 11.49
C ALA A 19 10.43 -4.63 11.15
N ALA A 20 10.07 -4.53 9.86
CA ALA A 20 8.91 -3.76 9.41
C ALA A 20 7.63 -4.59 9.23
N ILE A 21 7.71 -5.93 9.34
CA ILE A 21 6.66 -6.86 8.89
C ILE A 21 6.27 -7.86 9.98
N GLY A 22 6.41 -7.51 11.25
CA GLY A 22 5.65 -8.22 12.27
C GLY A 22 4.15 -8.08 11.94
N SER A 23 3.45 -9.20 11.68
CA SER A 23 2.00 -9.14 11.54
C SER A 23 1.43 -8.48 12.77
N PRO A 24 0.52 -7.48 12.63
CA PRO A 24 -0.08 -6.84 13.76
C PRO A 24 -0.84 -7.87 14.59
N LEU A 25 -0.52 -7.98 15.86
CA LEU A 25 -1.21 -8.88 16.78
C LEU A 25 -2.49 -8.18 17.25
N PRO A 26 -3.67 -8.80 17.10
CA PRO A 26 -4.92 -8.22 17.57
C PRO A 26 -4.92 -8.20 19.10
N LEU A 27 -5.18 -7.04 19.68
CA LEU A 27 -5.34 -6.89 21.15
C LEU A 27 -6.68 -7.43 21.65
N ASN A 28 -7.56 -7.84 20.75
CA ASN A 28 -8.89 -8.38 21.02
C ASN A 28 -9.72 -7.50 21.97
N LEU A 29 -9.75 -6.20 21.70
CA LEU A 29 -10.49 -5.23 22.49
C LEU A 29 -11.37 -4.35 21.59
N PHE A 30 -12.47 -3.87 22.18
CA PHE A 30 -13.40 -2.93 21.54
C PHE A 30 -13.41 -1.60 22.31
N VAL A 31 -13.38 -0.51 21.57
CA VAL A 31 -13.56 0.86 22.06
C VAL A 31 -14.48 1.63 21.11
N THR A 32 -15.22 2.59 21.65
CA THR A 32 -16.03 3.49 20.81
C THR A 32 -15.15 4.47 20.06
N VAL A 33 -15.69 5.10 19.01
CA VAL A 33 -14.95 6.10 18.21
C VAL A 33 -14.49 7.27 19.08
N ASP A 34 -15.33 7.70 20.02
CA ASP A 34 -15.03 8.81 20.92
C ASP A 34 -13.89 8.50 21.91
N GLU A 35 -13.77 7.24 22.29
CA GLU A 35 -12.71 6.77 23.20
C GLU A 35 -11.40 6.43 22.47
N ALA A 36 -11.45 6.19 21.17
CA ALA A 36 -10.33 5.67 20.40
C ALA A 36 -9.06 6.53 20.54
N ALA A 37 -9.19 7.85 20.50
CA ALA A 37 -8.05 8.76 20.64
C ALA A 37 -7.37 8.63 22.01
N ALA A 38 -8.16 8.56 23.08
CA ALA A 38 -7.66 8.43 24.45
C ALA A 38 -6.93 7.08 24.63
N VAL A 39 -7.52 5.99 24.13
CA VAL A 39 -6.90 4.66 24.21
C VAL A 39 -5.62 4.58 23.38
N CYS A 40 -5.60 5.12 22.17
CA CYS A 40 -4.40 5.22 21.35
C CYS A 40 -3.29 6.02 22.03
N SER A 41 -3.64 7.10 22.74
CA SER A 41 -2.68 7.89 23.50
C SER A 41 -2.01 7.04 24.60
N GLN A 42 -2.77 6.21 25.31
CA GLN A 42 -2.21 5.31 26.32
C GLN A 42 -1.30 4.22 25.71
N ILE A 43 -1.64 3.70 24.53
CA ILE A 43 -0.76 2.78 23.79
C ILE A 43 0.59 3.45 23.46
N VAL A 44 0.56 4.69 22.99
CA VAL A 44 1.80 5.45 22.72
C VAL A 44 2.60 5.69 23.98
N LEU A 45 1.95 5.99 25.09
CA LEU A 45 2.61 6.18 26.40
C LEU A 45 3.22 4.87 26.93
N ILE A 46 2.56 3.72 26.76
CA ILE A 46 3.14 2.42 27.07
C ILE A 46 4.42 2.19 26.26
N PHE A 47 4.36 2.46 24.96
CA PHE A 47 5.54 2.32 24.11
C PHE A 47 6.65 3.32 24.46
N ARG A 48 6.30 4.55 24.84
CA ARG A 48 7.26 5.54 25.32
C ARG A 48 8.02 5.01 26.54
N ASP A 49 7.30 4.44 27.50
CA ASP A 49 7.85 4.07 28.81
C ASP A 49 8.60 2.73 28.78
N HIS A 50 8.17 1.79 27.94
CA HIS A 50 8.65 0.41 27.94
C HIS A 50 9.27 -0.06 26.60
N GLY A 51 9.16 0.73 25.54
CA GLY A 51 9.73 0.37 24.23
C GLY A 51 11.26 0.41 24.24
N ALA A 52 11.87 -0.51 23.54
CA ALA A 52 13.33 -0.57 23.40
C ALA A 52 13.88 0.73 22.78
N ARG A 53 14.96 1.28 23.36
CA ARG A 53 15.67 2.48 22.89
C ARG A 53 17.13 2.20 22.53
N GLU A 54 17.68 1.13 23.05
CA GLU A 54 19.10 0.76 22.85
C GLU A 54 19.42 0.44 21.41
N LEU A 55 18.51 -0.20 20.68
CA LEU A 55 18.66 -0.57 19.28
C LEU A 55 17.54 0.04 18.42
N ARG A 56 17.88 0.97 17.52
CA ARG A 56 16.90 1.59 16.59
C ARG A 56 16.13 0.57 15.77
N THR A 57 16.73 -0.55 15.43
CA THR A 57 16.07 -1.63 14.68
C THR A 57 14.98 -2.34 15.47
N LYS A 58 15.02 -2.30 16.81
CA LYS A 58 14.01 -2.85 17.70
C LYS A 58 13.08 -1.80 18.32
N ALA A 59 13.25 -0.52 17.99
CA ALA A 59 12.43 0.56 18.51
C ALA A 59 11.11 0.69 17.73
N ARG A 60 10.25 -0.33 17.83
CA ARG A 60 8.90 -0.36 17.27
C ARG A 60 7.94 -1.01 18.28
N LEU A 61 6.66 -0.56 18.26
CA LEU A 61 5.61 -1.08 19.13
C LEU A 61 5.44 -2.60 18.98
N ALA A 62 5.54 -3.13 17.77
CA ALA A 62 5.41 -4.56 17.49
C ALA A 62 6.39 -5.40 18.33
N PHE A 63 7.63 -4.97 18.49
CA PHE A 63 8.61 -5.69 19.31
C PHE A 63 8.27 -5.66 20.81
N LEU A 64 7.67 -4.59 21.31
CA LEU A 64 7.21 -4.54 22.69
C LEU A 64 6.05 -5.51 22.91
N VAL A 65 5.07 -5.54 21.98
CA VAL A 65 3.94 -6.45 22.05
C VAL A 65 4.38 -7.91 21.91
N GLU A 66 5.34 -8.19 21.03
CA GLU A 66 5.93 -9.52 20.87
C GLU A 66 6.65 -9.99 22.17
N ALA A 67 7.46 -9.10 22.76
CA ALA A 67 8.22 -9.43 23.97
C ALA A 67 7.33 -9.60 25.21
N TRP A 68 6.26 -8.83 25.32
CA TRP A 68 5.34 -8.89 26.46
C TRP A 68 4.24 -9.94 26.30
N GLY A 69 3.87 -10.25 25.09
CA GLY A 69 2.64 -10.93 24.74
C GLY A 69 1.42 -10.00 24.83
N VAL A 70 0.37 -10.35 24.08
CA VAL A 70 -0.88 -9.57 23.96
C VAL A 70 -1.55 -9.39 25.33
N GLU A 71 -1.61 -10.43 26.15
CA GLU A 71 -2.27 -10.41 27.46
C GLU A 71 -1.64 -9.43 28.45
N LYS A 72 -0.31 -9.39 28.53
CA LYS A 72 0.39 -8.44 29.41
C LYS A 72 0.22 -7.02 28.91
N PHE A 73 0.30 -6.82 27.59
CA PHE A 73 0.12 -5.50 26.99
C PHE A 73 -1.30 -4.97 27.23
N ARG A 74 -2.32 -5.81 27.06
CA ARG A 74 -3.72 -5.49 27.35
C ARG A 74 -3.95 -5.11 28.80
N LYS A 75 -3.44 -5.88 29.75
CA LYS A 75 -3.55 -5.59 31.20
C LYS A 75 -2.94 -4.23 31.54
N GLU A 76 -1.78 -3.90 30.99
CA GLU A 76 -1.16 -2.59 31.22
C GLU A 76 -1.99 -1.46 30.60
N LEU A 77 -2.58 -1.69 29.42
CA LEU A 77 -3.46 -0.71 28.79
C LEU A 77 -4.71 -0.47 29.64
N GLU A 78 -5.39 -1.53 30.11
CA GLU A 78 -6.56 -1.46 30.99
C GLU A 78 -6.24 -0.73 32.30
N ARG A 79 -5.07 -1.01 32.88
CA ARG A 79 -4.59 -0.30 34.08
C ARG A 79 -4.44 1.21 33.83
N ARG A 80 -3.96 1.63 32.64
CA ARG A 80 -3.77 3.06 32.30
C ARG A 80 -5.05 3.78 31.96
N VAL A 81 -6.02 3.09 31.38
CA VAL A 81 -7.36 3.68 31.12
C VAL A 81 -8.28 3.54 32.33
N ASP A 82 -7.79 2.94 33.42
CA ASP A 82 -8.48 2.76 34.73
C ASP A 82 -9.82 2.03 34.61
N ARG A 83 -9.93 1.12 33.65
CA ARG A 83 -11.11 0.25 33.48
C ARG A 83 -10.81 -0.95 32.60
N PRO A 84 -11.57 -2.04 32.72
CA PRO A 84 -11.54 -3.13 31.78
C PRO A 84 -12.05 -2.67 30.40
N LEU A 85 -11.43 -3.16 29.34
CA LEU A 85 -11.86 -2.92 27.96
C LEU A 85 -12.68 -4.13 27.46
N ALA A 86 -13.80 -3.83 26.81
CA ALA A 86 -14.65 -4.87 26.24
C ALA A 86 -13.87 -5.71 25.22
N SER A 87 -14.21 -6.99 25.12
CA SER A 87 -13.63 -7.84 24.09
C SER A 87 -14.13 -7.42 22.70
N ALA A 88 -13.25 -7.53 21.72
CA ALA A 88 -13.65 -7.39 20.32
C ALA A 88 -14.73 -8.42 19.97
N GLY A 89 -15.69 -8.01 19.17
CA GLY A 89 -16.69 -8.93 18.61
C GLY A 89 -16.09 -9.84 17.54
N ILE A 90 -16.94 -10.57 16.87
CA ILE A 90 -16.57 -11.40 15.72
C ILE A 90 -16.09 -10.49 14.60
N ASP A 91 -14.95 -10.81 14.01
CA ASP A 91 -14.43 -10.10 12.83
C ASP A 91 -15.37 -10.37 11.63
N GLN A 92 -16.14 -9.35 11.27
CA GLN A 92 -17.07 -9.40 10.14
C GLN A 92 -16.46 -8.88 8.84
N ARG A 93 -15.15 -8.55 8.82
CA ARG A 93 -14.50 -8.11 7.60
C ARG A 93 -14.58 -9.22 6.56
N THR A 94 -15.03 -8.86 5.38
CA THR A 94 -14.98 -9.79 4.24
C THR A 94 -13.54 -9.88 3.74
N PRO A 95 -13.05 -11.06 3.34
CA PRO A 95 -11.72 -11.22 2.77
C PRO A 95 -11.57 -10.49 1.43
N LYS A 96 -12.70 -10.15 0.78
CA LYS A 96 -12.69 -9.49 -0.53
C LYS A 96 -12.51 -7.98 -0.35
N HIS A 97 -11.32 -7.49 -0.68
CA HIS A 97 -11.03 -6.06 -0.78
C HIS A 97 -11.28 -5.58 -2.20
N THR A 98 -11.96 -4.44 -2.34
CA THR A 98 -12.02 -3.71 -3.62
C THR A 98 -10.92 -2.66 -3.63
N ASP A 99 -10.29 -2.47 -4.78
CA ASP A 99 -9.33 -1.39 -5.03
C ASP A 99 -10.02 -0.07 -5.40
N HIS A 100 -11.34 -0.11 -5.53
CA HIS A 100 -12.19 1.02 -5.90
C HIS A 100 -11.93 1.58 -7.31
N VAL A 101 -11.25 0.86 -8.19
CA VAL A 101 -11.04 1.24 -9.59
C VAL A 101 -12.20 0.72 -10.44
N GLY A 102 -12.75 1.59 -11.29
CA GLY A 102 -13.89 1.28 -12.15
C GLY A 102 -15.12 2.11 -11.82
N VAL A 103 -16.21 1.80 -12.51
CA VAL A 103 -17.53 2.37 -12.24
C VAL A 103 -18.27 1.46 -11.26
N LEU A 104 -18.53 1.95 -10.06
CA LEU A 104 -19.06 1.15 -8.96
C LEU A 104 -20.27 1.86 -8.33
N ARG A 105 -21.31 1.08 -8.00
CA ARG A 105 -22.52 1.63 -7.38
C ARG A 105 -22.26 2.08 -5.94
N GLN A 106 -22.87 3.21 -5.57
CA GLN A 106 -22.96 3.66 -4.20
C GLN A 106 -24.16 3.02 -3.48
N LYS A 107 -24.22 3.21 -2.16
CA LYS A 107 -25.39 2.82 -1.37
C LYS A 107 -26.62 3.66 -1.72
N GLN A 108 -26.42 4.90 -2.15
CA GLN A 108 -27.47 5.80 -2.59
C GLN A 108 -27.97 5.36 -3.96
N ALA A 109 -29.28 5.18 -4.10
CA ALA A 109 -29.88 4.77 -5.36
C ALA A 109 -29.63 5.81 -6.47
N GLY A 110 -29.30 5.33 -7.68
CA GLY A 110 -29.03 6.17 -8.84
C GLY A 110 -27.69 6.89 -8.85
N LEU A 111 -26.84 6.63 -7.83
CA LEU A 111 -25.50 7.21 -7.74
C LEU A 111 -24.41 6.15 -7.83
N ASN A 112 -23.33 6.53 -8.47
CA ASN A 112 -22.10 5.74 -8.62
C ASN A 112 -20.90 6.52 -8.12
N TYR A 113 -19.80 5.82 -7.96
CA TYR A 113 -18.49 6.45 -7.92
C TYR A 113 -17.61 5.87 -9.02
N VAL A 114 -16.75 6.72 -9.57
CA VAL A 114 -15.80 6.33 -10.61
C VAL A 114 -14.40 6.42 -10.04
N GLY A 115 -13.76 5.25 -9.92
CA GLY A 115 -12.38 5.14 -9.47
C GLY A 115 -11.42 5.16 -10.64
N LEU A 116 -10.48 6.07 -10.61
CA LEU A 116 -9.48 6.30 -11.65
C LEU A 116 -8.11 5.84 -11.17
N THR A 117 -7.41 5.11 -12.04
CA THR A 117 -6.01 4.74 -11.80
C THR A 117 -5.11 5.90 -12.13
N VAL A 118 -4.29 6.30 -11.17
CA VAL A 118 -3.24 7.29 -11.35
C VAL A 118 -1.90 6.55 -11.42
N PRO A 119 -1.29 6.44 -12.61
CA PRO A 119 -0.05 5.68 -12.78
C PRO A 119 1.03 6.13 -11.79
N VAL A 120 1.48 5.20 -10.94
CA VAL A 120 2.43 5.41 -9.84
C VAL A 120 2.08 6.58 -8.90
N GLY A 121 0.83 7.02 -8.88
CA GLY A 121 0.35 8.14 -8.07
C GLY A 121 0.95 9.49 -8.48
N ARG A 122 1.27 9.69 -9.76
CA ARG A 122 1.74 10.98 -10.31
C ARG A 122 0.71 11.55 -11.27
N MET A 123 0.43 12.83 -11.12
CA MET A 123 -0.42 13.61 -12.00
C MET A 123 0.27 14.92 -12.36
N THR A 124 0.01 15.42 -13.57
CA THR A 124 0.36 16.79 -13.94
C THR A 124 -0.66 17.77 -13.38
N SER A 125 -0.30 19.06 -13.31
CA SER A 125 -1.24 20.10 -12.89
C SER A 125 -2.45 20.20 -13.83
N GLU A 126 -2.26 19.97 -15.12
CA GLU A 126 -3.33 19.95 -16.10
C GLU A 126 -4.31 18.80 -15.84
N GLN A 127 -3.81 17.58 -15.62
CA GLN A 127 -4.66 16.44 -15.25
C GLN A 127 -5.41 16.69 -13.93
N MET A 128 -4.80 17.36 -12.95
CA MET A 128 -5.47 17.71 -11.70
C MET A 128 -6.64 18.66 -11.93
N LEU A 129 -6.48 19.67 -12.79
CA LEU A 129 -7.54 20.59 -13.16
C LEU A 129 -8.66 19.87 -13.91
N GLN A 130 -8.32 19.05 -14.91
CA GLN A 130 -9.31 18.26 -15.66
C GLN A 130 -10.12 17.32 -14.73
N VAL A 131 -9.47 16.67 -13.77
CA VAL A 131 -10.18 15.84 -12.80
C VAL A 131 -11.06 16.67 -11.87
N ALA A 132 -10.66 17.88 -11.50
CA ALA A 132 -11.49 18.80 -10.71
C ALA A 132 -12.74 19.21 -11.50
N ASP A 133 -12.58 19.60 -12.76
CA ASP A 133 -13.69 19.94 -13.67
C ASP A 133 -14.65 18.74 -13.84
N MET A 134 -14.11 17.53 -14.00
CA MET A 134 -14.93 16.31 -14.05
C MET A 134 -15.73 16.08 -12.78
N ALA A 135 -15.11 16.30 -11.61
CA ALA A 135 -15.79 16.13 -10.32
C ALA A 135 -16.92 17.16 -10.14
N GLU A 136 -16.76 18.38 -10.62
CA GLU A 136 -17.80 19.43 -10.60
C GLU A 136 -18.91 19.17 -11.63
N ASN A 137 -18.55 18.80 -12.85
CA ASN A 137 -19.52 18.65 -13.95
C ASN A 137 -20.35 17.36 -13.85
N TYR A 138 -19.74 16.25 -13.41
CA TYR A 138 -20.37 14.93 -13.41
C TYR A 138 -20.76 14.42 -12.02
N GLY A 139 -20.12 14.95 -10.96
CA GLY A 139 -20.35 14.57 -9.58
C GLY A 139 -20.95 15.71 -8.75
N ASN A 140 -20.38 15.92 -7.58
CA ASN A 140 -20.75 17.00 -6.69
C ASN A 140 -19.52 17.82 -6.23
N GLY A 141 -18.48 17.91 -7.04
CA GLY A 141 -17.23 18.62 -6.74
C GLY A 141 -16.31 17.92 -5.73
N GLN A 142 -16.59 16.67 -5.37
CA GLN A 142 -15.76 15.92 -4.43
C GLN A 142 -14.80 14.97 -5.14
N ILE A 143 -13.59 14.88 -4.62
CA ILE A 143 -12.57 13.89 -4.99
C ILE A 143 -12.11 13.18 -3.71
N ARG A 144 -11.89 11.87 -3.80
CA ARG A 144 -11.33 11.08 -2.70
C ARG A 144 -10.07 10.38 -3.16
N LEU A 145 -9.04 10.36 -2.31
CA LEU A 145 -7.81 9.62 -2.56
C LEU A 145 -7.88 8.23 -1.95
N THR A 146 -7.23 7.25 -2.59
CA THR A 146 -7.17 5.88 -2.11
C THR A 146 -5.78 5.51 -1.62
N VAL A 147 -5.69 4.48 -0.79
CA VAL A 147 -4.39 3.94 -0.33
C VAL A 147 -3.56 3.33 -1.48
N GLY A 148 -4.22 2.97 -2.59
CA GLY A 148 -3.58 2.48 -3.81
C GLY A 148 -2.98 3.58 -4.69
N GLN A 149 -2.89 4.82 -4.19
CA GLN A 149 -2.38 6.00 -4.91
C GLN A 149 -3.29 6.41 -6.09
N ASN A 150 -4.56 6.04 -6.04
CA ASN A 150 -5.59 6.34 -7.03
C ASN A 150 -6.58 7.38 -6.49
N LEU A 151 -7.53 7.78 -7.30
CA LEU A 151 -8.57 8.72 -6.90
C LEU A 151 -9.97 8.22 -7.28
N ILE A 152 -10.98 8.80 -6.63
CA ILE A 152 -12.38 8.49 -6.84
C ILE A 152 -13.16 9.78 -7.01
N ILE A 153 -14.00 9.83 -8.03
CA ILE A 153 -15.05 10.84 -8.20
C ILE A 153 -16.37 10.23 -7.71
N PRO A 154 -16.90 10.62 -6.56
CA PRO A 154 -18.14 10.09 -6.02
C PRO A 154 -19.37 10.86 -6.55
N ASN A 155 -20.54 10.31 -6.24
CA ASN A 155 -21.86 10.93 -6.47
C ASN A 155 -22.19 11.21 -7.94
N VAL A 156 -21.71 10.36 -8.84
CA VAL A 156 -21.99 10.44 -10.28
C VAL A 156 -23.34 9.79 -10.58
N PRO A 157 -24.35 10.52 -11.08
CA PRO A 157 -25.62 9.95 -11.47
C PRO A 157 -25.49 8.94 -12.61
N ASP A 158 -26.35 7.91 -12.65
CA ASP A 158 -26.35 6.88 -13.70
C ASP A 158 -26.30 7.48 -15.11
N ARG A 159 -27.04 8.56 -15.37
CA ARG A 159 -27.14 9.22 -16.68
C ARG A 159 -25.83 9.88 -17.12
N MET A 160 -24.95 10.26 -16.19
CA MET A 160 -23.70 10.98 -16.48
C MET A 160 -22.49 10.07 -16.70
N ILE A 161 -22.65 8.77 -16.43
CA ILE A 161 -21.54 7.80 -16.54
C ILE A 161 -20.97 7.75 -17.96
N GLY A 162 -21.84 7.73 -18.98
CA GLY A 162 -21.42 7.66 -20.39
C GLY A 162 -20.59 8.87 -20.82
N GLU A 163 -21.00 10.07 -20.43
CA GLU A 163 -20.29 11.31 -20.73
C GLU A 163 -18.96 11.35 -19.97
N LEU A 164 -18.97 11.10 -18.65
CA LEU A 164 -17.77 11.08 -17.85
C LEU A 164 -16.73 10.08 -18.40
N THR A 165 -17.15 8.87 -18.74
CA THR A 165 -16.23 7.83 -19.24
C THR A 165 -15.68 8.12 -20.67
N SER A 166 -16.23 9.12 -21.34
CA SER A 166 -15.75 9.57 -22.65
C SER A 166 -14.71 10.69 -22.57
N GLU A 167 -14.42 11.21 -21.37
CA GLU A 167 -13.46 12.29 -21.18
C GLU A 167 -12.05 11.91 -21.65
N PRO A 168 -11.36 12.77 -22.44
CA PRO A 168 -10.06 12.45 -23.01
C PRO A 168 -8.97 12.12 -21.97
N VAL A 169 -8.99 12.76 -20.80
CA VAL A 169 -8.03 12.51 -19.71
C VAL A 169 -8.06 11.07 -19.20
N LEU A 170 -9.19 10.37 -19.40
CA LEU A 170 -9.33 8.97 -19.02
C LEU A 170 -8.60 7.98 -19.93
N GLN A 171 -7.98 8.44 -21.01
CA GLN A 171 -7.01 7.64 -21.76
C GLN A 171 -5.72 7.43 -20.96
N GLU A 172 -5.38 8.37 -20.07
CA GLU A 172 -4.21 8.31 -19.20
C GLU A 172 -4.56 7.90 -17.77
N LEU A 173 -5.64 8.47 -17.20
CA LEU A 173 -6.16 8.16 -15.86
C LEU A 173 -7.32 7.19 -15.96
N ARG A 174 -7.03 5.95 -16.33
CA ARG A 174 -8.05 4.98 -16.73
C ARG A 174 -8.93 4.51 -15.55
N TYR A 175 -10.23 4.37 -15.80
CA TYR A 175 -11.17 3.66 -14.92
C TYR A 175 -11.19 2.14 -15.21
N ASP A 176 -10.70 1.71 -16.37
CA ASP A 176 -10.61 0.32 -16.84
C ASP A 176 -9.17 -0.08 -17.19
N PRO A 177 -8.17 0.12 -16.31
CA PRO A 177 -6.78 -0.21 -16.59
C PRO A 177 -6.57 -1.71 -16.76
N SER A 178 -5.43 -2.08 -17.36
CA SER A 178 -4.96 -3.46 -17.29
C SER A 178 -4.71 -3.90 -15.84
N GLU A 179 -4.74 -5.20 -15.56
CA GLU A 179 -4.49 -5.74 -14.22
C GLU A 179 -3.09 -5.35 -13.70
N VAL A 180 -2.10 -5.25 -14.58
CA VAL A 180 -0.74 -4.79 -14.24
C VAL A 180 -0.76 -3.34 -13.75
N MET A 181 -1.40 -2.44 -14.50
CA MET A 181 -1.48 -1.02 -14.11
C MET A 181 -2.39 -0.82 -12.90
N ARG A 182 -3.45 -1.60 -12.78
CA ARG A 182 -4.37 -1.62 -11.64
C ARG A 182 -3.67 -1.96 -10.32
N GLY A 183 -2.75 -2.94 -10.40
CA GLY A 183 -1.98 -3.39 -9.24
C GLY A 183 -0.72 -2.57 -8.95
N LEU A 184 -0.34 -1.63 -9.82
CA LEU A 184 0.91 -0.90 -9.72
C LEU A 184 0.88 0.13 -8.58
N VAL A 185 1.73 -0.07 -7.58
CA VAL A 185 1.95 0.89 -6.49
C VAL A 185 3.44 1.12 -6.31
N SER A 186 3.87 2.36 -6.23
CA SER A 186 5.28 2.71 -6.05
C SER A 186 5.45 3.73 -4.93
N CYS A 187 6.50 3.57 -4.13
CA CYS A 187 6.88 4.60 -3.16
C CYS A 187 7.42 5.85 -3.88
N THR A 188 7.60 6.93 -3.12
CA THR A 188 8.02 8.23 -3.66
C THR A 188 9.41 8.22 -4.30
N GLY A 189 10.29 7.28 -3.88
CA GLY A 189 11.65 7.21 -4.41
C GLY A 189 12.54 8.38 -3.99
N MET A 190 13.63 8.56 -4.70
CA MET A 190 14.64 9.60 -4.41
C MET A 190 14.13 11.04 -4.62
N ASP A 191 13.12 11.25 -5.42
CA ASP A 191 12.61 12.60 -5.73
C ASP A 191 12.17 13.39 -4.49
N TYR A 192 11.64 12.70 -3.46
CA TYR A 192 11.11 13.34 -2.26
C TYR A 192 11.57 12.68 -0.96
N ARG A 193 12.49 11.70 -1.03
CA ARG A 193 12.89 10.94 0.14
C ARG A 193 14.41 10.79 0.22
N HIS A 194 15.02 11.50 1.17
CA HIS A 194 16.48 11.48 1.39
C HIS A 194 17.08 10.10 1.72
N PHE A 195 16.27 9.14 2.19
CA PHE A 195 16.73 7.78 2.51
C PHE A 195 16.42 6.75 1.41
N ALA A 196 15.89 7.18 0.27
CA ALA A 196 15.71 6.29 -0.86
C ALA A 196 17.04 6.06 -1.57
N LEU A 197 17.26 4.83 -2.03
CA LEU A 197 18.51 4.42 -2.68
C LEU A 197 18.41 4.52 -4.20
N ILE A 198 17.19 4.48 -4.75
CA ILE A 198 16.93 4.50 -6.19
C ILE A 198 15.71 5.35 -6.52
N GLU A 199 15.62 5.79 -7.76
CA GLU A 199 14.37 6.27 -8.34
C GLU A 199 13.40 5.09 -8.47
N THR A 200 12.14 5.25 -8.03
CA THR A 200 11.21 4.12 -7.97
C THR A 200 10.03 4.24 -8.92
N LYS A 201 9.49 5.44 -9.10
CA LYS A 201 8.23 5.64 -9.84
C LYS A 201 8.41 5.45 -11.34
N GLY A 202 9.46 6.01 -11.93
CA GLY A 202 9.78 5.85 -13.35
C GLY A 202 10.14 4.41 -13.68
N TRP A 203 10.96 3.76 -12.85
CA TRP A 203 11.30 2.35 -13.04
C TRP A 203 10.10 1.42 -12.90
N ALA A 204 9.23 1.66 -11.92
CA ALA A 204 8.01 0.87 -11.73
C ALA A 204 7.08 1.02 -12.95
N LEU A 205 6.89 2.23 -13.46
CA LEU A 205 6.06 2.48 -14.63
C LEU A 205 6.65 1.84 -15.90
N LYS A 206 7.97 1.94 -16.09
CA LYS A 206 8.67 1.31 -17.21
C LYS A 206 8.53 -0.21 -17.18
N THR A 207 8.69 -0.81 -16.01
CA THR A 207 8.52 -2.26 -15.81
C THR A 207 7.08 -2.69 -16.07
N ALA A 208 6.09 -1.95 -15.55
CA ALA A 208 4.69 -2.26 -15.78
C ALA A 208 4.33 -2.21 -17.27
N ARG A 209 4.78 -1.20 -18.00
CA ARG A 209 4.56 -1.08 -19.45
C ARG A 209 5.23 -2.22 -20.24
N ALA A 210 6.41 -2.66 -19.85
CA ALA A 210 7.07 -3.80 -20.46
C ALA A 210 6.29 -5.10 -20.24
N LEU A 211 5.78 -5.31 -19.03
CA LEU A 211 4.92 -6.46 -18.71
C LEU A 211 3.59 -6.43 -19.48
N GLU A 212 2.96 -5.28 -19.61
CA GLU A 212 1.75 -5.13 -20.46
C GLU A 212 2.01 -5.49 -21.91
N ALA A 213 3.15 -5.06 -22.44
CA ALA A 213 3.53 -5.38 -23.83
C ALA A 213 3.74 -6.89 -24.03
N GLN A 214 4.34 -7.57 -23.05
CA GLN A 214 4.51 -9.03 -23.07
C GLN A 214 3.18 -9.77 -22.89
N ALA A 215 2.33 -9.33 -21.97
CA ALA A 215 1.02 -9.93 -21.72
C ALA A 215 0.08 -9.85 -22.94
N ARG A 216 0.21 -8.82 -23.78
CA ARG A 216 -0.52 -8.73 -25.06
C ARG A 216 -0.06 -9.75 -26.08
N GLN A 217 1.19 -10.19 -26.02
CA GLN A 217 1.75 -11.21 -26.93
C GLN A 217 1.40 -12.64 -26.46
N ASP A 218 1.18 -12.84 -25.17
CA ASP A 218 0.76 -14.14 -24.59
C ASP A 218 -0.53 -13.94 -23.76
N PRO A 219 -1.71 -14.22 -24.35
CA PRO A 219 -2.99 -14.09 -23.65
C PRO A 219 -3.12 -14.97 -22.39
N GLY A 220 -2.35 -16.07 -22.29
CA GLY A 220 -2.31 -16.91 -21.10
C GLY A 220 -1.64 -16.22 -19.91
N ALA A 221 -0.66 -15.36 -20.16
CA ALA A 221 -0.01 -14.55 -19.14
C ALA A 221 -0.86 -13.37 -18.65
N ALA A 222 -1.85 -12.94 -19.44
CA ALA A 222 -2.72 -11.80 -19.11
C ALA A 222 -3.66 -12.06 -17.92
N HIS A 223 -3.91 -13.31 -17.58
CA HIS A 223 -4.76 -13.70 -16.45
C HIS A 223 -4.03 -13.81 -15.11
N ALA A 224 -2.70 -13.72 -15.11
CA ALA A 224 -1.95 -13.63 -13.86
C ALA A 224 -2.14 -12.22 -13.27
N LEU A 225 -2.88 -12.13 -12.18
CA LEU A 225 -3.03 -10.91 -11.36
C LEU A 225 -1.66 -10.50 -10.82
N VAL A 226 -0.96 -9.66 -11.57
CA VAL A 226 0.37 -9.18 -11.19
C VAL A 226 0.23 -7.82 -10.50
N ARG A 227 0.24 -7.83 -9.18
CA ARG A 227 0.35 -6.60 -8.39
C ARG A 227 1.82 -6.26 -8.17
N LEU A 228 2.29 -5.23 -8.85
CA LEU A 228 3.65 -4.72 -8.71
C LEU A 228 3.76 -3.71 -7.58
N SER A 229 4.74 -3.90 -6.72
CA SER A 229 5.14 -2.89 -5.73
C SER A 229 6.59 -2.52 -5.96
N GLY A 230 6.85 -1.29 -6.39
CA GLY A 230 8.19 -0.71 -6.39
C GLY A 230 8.41 0.12 -5.14
N GLY A 231 9.30 -0.28 -4.22
CA GLY A 231 9.62 0.56 -3.08
C GLY A 231 10.22 -0.14 -1.87
N LEU A 232 10.76 0.68 -0.98
CA LEU A 232 11.60 0.31 0.17
C LEU A 232 10.87 -0.34 1.35
N ARG A 233 9.52 -0.49 1.37
CA ARG A 233 8.84 -0.84 2.61
C ARG A 233 7.92 -2.05 2.61
N GLN A 234 7.38 -2.48 1.48
CA GLN A 234 6.44 -3.60 1.45
C GLN A 234 6.54 -4.48 0.18
N PRO A 235 7.74 -4.98 -0.19
CA PRO A 235 7.85 -5.86 -1.35
C PRO A 235 7.07 -7.16 -1.16
N HIS A 236 6.84 -7.58 0.09
CA HIS A 236 6.15 -8.85 0.42
C HIS A 236 4.61 -8.75 0.41
N SER A 237 4.05 -7.56 0.16
CA SER A 237 2.59 -7.38 0.18
C SER A 237 1.91 -7.50 -1.17
N ARG A 238 2.66 -7.89 -2.21
CA ARG A 238 2.20 -7.93 -3.59
C ARG A 238 2.70 -9.20 -4.27
N ASP A 239 2.07 -9.59 -5.38
CA ASP A 239 2.45 -10.78 -6.15
C ASP A 239 3.89 -10.69 -6.66
N ILE A 240 4.30 -9.49 -7.10
CA ILE A 240 5.70 -9.16 -7.39
C ILE A 240 6.09 -7.90 -6.61
N GLY A 241 7.08 -8.03 -5.76
CA GLY A 241 7.67 -6.94 -5.00
C GLY A 241 9.07 -6.61 -5.48
N LEU A 242 9.38 -5.32 -5.63
CA LEU A 242 10.71 -4.83 -6.01
C LEU A 242 11.28 -3.98 -4.89
N LEU A 243 12.47 -4.32 -4.39
CA LEU A 243 13.18 -3.57 -3.36
C LEU A 243 14.45 -2.97 -3.95
N GLY A 244 14.50 -1.64 -4.03
CA GLY A 244 15.65 -0.94 -4.57
C GLY A 244 16.89 -1.05 -3.70
N LYS A 245 18.04 -1.22 -4.34
CA LYS A 245 19.38 -1.23 -3.71
C LYS A 245 20.44 -0.69 -4.66
N ASN A 246 21.55 -0.29 -4.11
CA ASN A 246 22.76 0.01 -4.87
C ASN A 246 23.73 -1.15 -4.77
N ILE A 247 24.26 -1.58 -5.91
CA ILE A 247 25.30 -2.60 -5.99
C ILE A 247 26.56 -2.03 -6.67
N LYS A 248 27.70 -2.57 -6.35
CA LYS A 248 28.97 -2.18 -6.96
C LYS A 248 29.38 -3.21 -8.00
N VAL A 249 29.45 -2.80 -9.27
CA VAL A 249 29.87 -3.63 -10.39
C VAL A 249 31.05 -2.94 -11.07
N ASN A 250 32.17 -3.65 -11.18
CA ASN A 250 33.40 -3.13 -11.79
C ASN A 250 33.91 -1.78 -11.20
N GLY A 251 33.60 -1.53 -9.94
CA GLY A 251 34.01 -0.28 -9.27
C GLY A 251 32.94 0.82 -9.31
N GLU A 252 31.94 0.75 -10.17
CA GLU A 252 30.84 1.70 -10.31
C GLU A 252 29.63 1.28 -9.47
N ILE A 253 28.93 2.26 -8.91
CA ILE A 253 27.68 2.05 -8.18
C ILE A 253 26.54 2.11 -9.19
N ILE A 254 25.77 1.02 -9.29
CA ILE A 254 24.59 0.94 -10.14
C ILE A 254 23.33 0.68 -9.32
N GLU A 255 22.21 1.24 -9.76
CA GLU A 255 20.90 0.94 -9.21
C GLU A 255 20.48 -0.48 -9.58
N ALA A 256 19.96 -1.21 -8.60
CA ALA A 256 19.49 -2.58 -8.76
C ALA A 256 18.23 -2.79 -7.91
N VAL A 257 17.57 -3.92 -8.13
CA VAL A 257 16.41 -4.33 -7.33
C VAL A 257 16.53 -5.79 -6.90
N ASP A 258 16.10 -6.08 -5.69
CA ASP A 258 15.74 -7.43 -5.29
C ASP A 258 14.29 -7.71 -5.69
N VAL A 259 14.05 -8.88 -6.24
CA VAL A 259 12.72 -9.29 -6.70
C VAL A 259 12.13 -10.29 -5.70
N PHE A 260 10.91 -10.03 -5.27
CA PHE A 260 10.12 -10.90 -4.39
C PHE A 260 8.87 -11.36 -5.13
N ALA A 261 8.45 -12.57 -4.93
CA ALA A 261 7.26 -13.15 -5.55
C ALA A 261 6.39 -13.87 -4.52
N GLY A 262 5.07 -13.84 -4.73
CA GLY A 262 4.11 -14.58 -3.91
C GLY A 262 3.72 -13.86 -2.61
N GLY A 263 3.82 -12.54 -2.54
CA GLY A 263 3.34 -11.75 -1.40
C GLY A 263 1.81 -11.60 -1.39
N ALA A 264 1.24 -11.30 -0.21
CA ALA A 264 -0.17 -11.03 -0.03
C ALA A 264 -0.41 -9.88 0.97
N THR A 265 -1.59 -9.25 0.90
CA THR A 265 -2.04 -8.24 1.87
C THR A 265 -3.27 -8.72 2.63
N GLY A 266 -3.41 -8.32 3.89
CA GLY A 266 -4.57 -8.66 4.73
C GLY A 266 -4.37 -9.89 5.59
N CYS A 267 -5.46 -10.57 5.95
CA CYS A 267 -5.44 -11.74 6.85
C CYS A 267 -4.71 -12.96 6.27
N GLU A 268 -4.42 -12.97 4.97
CA GLU A 268 -3.73 -14.04 4.25
C GLU A 268 -2.23 -13.78 4.06
N ALA A 269 -1.72 -12.67 4.61
CA ALA A 269 -0.29 -12.35 4.54
C ALA A 269 0.54 -13.28 5.45
N ASN A 270 0.54 -14.56 5.16
CA ASN A 270 1.52 -15.48 5.68
C ASN A 270 2.80 -15.33 4.83
N VAL A 271 3.72 -14.53 5.33
CA VAL A 271 5.09 -14.52 4.81
C VAL A 271 5.70 -15.90 5.10
N ARG A 272 5.74 -16.75 4.11
CA ARG A 272 6.52 -18.00 4.14
C ARG A 272 7.98 -17.69 3.85
#